data_f732811d8c8cfe7aed61243d5757dfb6
#
_entry.id   f732811d8c8cfe7aed61243d5757dfb6
#
_cell.length_a   1.000
_cell.length_b   1.000
_cell.length_c   1.000
_cell.angle_alpha   90.00
_cell.angle_beta   90.00
_cell.angle_gamma   90.00
#
_symmetry.space_group_name_H-M   'P 1'
#
loop_
_entity.id
_entity.type
_entity.pdbx_description
1 polymer ?
#
loop_
_entity_poly.entity_id
_entity_poly.type
_entity_poly.pdbx_seq_one_letter_code
_entity_poly.pdbx_strand_id
1 'polypeptide(L)'
;MSIANAQFSNIGSSAVSDALDKLGIPGQLLNIKPLTHYKTPTVGPAFTVRYVPASDPPGTVNDFLDDVAAGDVVVIDNDGRTDCTVWGDIMTQYAGLRGVAATVIHGACRDVDRAISDGYPIFSAGRYMRTGKDRVQVAETGGVVGIGNVRVEHRDIVVADGDGVVVVPRGRVYEVLEIARGIEESEQRIREMIVEGVSLAEARAKVNYHSLQRREKKKDI
;
A
#
# COMPACT_ATOMS: atom_id res chain seq x y z
N MET A 1 7.17 15.24 -6.52
CA MET A 1 6.14 14.73 -5.58
C MET A 1 4.80 15.33 -5.97
N SER A 2 3.77 14.53 -6.26
CA SER A 2 2.43 15.10 -6.47
C SER A 2 1.92 15.71 -5.16
N ILE A 3 1.06 16.73 -5.24
CA ILE A 3 0.46 17.37 -4.05
C ILE A 3 -0.21 16.32 -3.15
N ALA A 4 -0.84 15.30 -3.72
CA ALA A 4 -1.46 14.20 -2.98
C ALA A 4 -0.47 13.39 -2.13
N ASN A 5 0.74 13.09 -2.65
CA ASN A 5 1.74 12.32 -1.92
C ASN A 5 2.22 13.06 -0.65
N ALA A 6 2.44 14.38 -0.75
CA ALA A 6 2.87 15.18 0.38
C ALA A 6 1.80 15.27 1.48
N GLN A 7 0.53 15.09 1.12
CA GLN A 7 -0.58 15.25 2.03
C GLN A 7 -0.88 14.00 2.88
N PHE A 8 -0.54 12.79 2.40
CA PHE A 8 -0.66 11.55 3.16
C PHE A 8 0.61 11.19 3.96
N SER A 9 1.73 11.89 3.78
CA SER A 9 3.03 11.49 4.35
C SER A 9 3.07 11.39 5.88
N ASN A 10 2.14 12.03 6.57
CA ASN A 10 2.02 12.01 8.03
C ASN A 10 0.74 11.30 8.52
N ILE A 11 0.04 10.59 7.65
CA ILE A 11 -1.19 9.88 7.99
C ILE A 11 -0.91 8.39 7.86
N GLY A 12 -1.11 7.64 8.95
CA GLY A 12 -0.91 6.19 8.97
C GLY A 12 -1.95 5.44 8.14
N SER A 13 -1.57 4.22 7.70
CA SER A 13 -2.48 3.35 6.94
C SER A 13 -3.78 3.05 7.70
N SER A 14 -3.74 3.00 9.03
CA SER A 14 -4.91 2.78 9.89
C SER A 14 -5.95 3.88 9.75
N ALA A 15 -5.56 5.17 9.82
CA ALA A 15 -6.49 6.28 9.66
C ALA A 15 -7.06 6.37 8.24
N VAL A 16 -6.25 6.01 7.23
CA VAL A 16 -6.72 5.92 5.84
C VAL A 16 -7.70 4.75 5.68
N SER A 17 -7.43 3.61 6.31
CA SER A 17 -8.32 2.44 6.34
C SER A 17 -9.70 2.81 6.93
N ASP A 18 -9.71 3.49 8.08
CA ASP A 18 -10.94 3.93 8.74
C ASP A 18 -11.74 4.92 7.87
N ALA A 19 -11.05 5.80 7.16
CA ALA A 19 -11.68 6.71 6.22
C ALA A 19 -12.32 5.97 5.03
N LEU A 20 -11.63 4.97 4.50
CA LEU A 20 -12.16 4.11 3.44
C LEU A 20 -13.38 3.31 3.91
N ASP A 21 -13.34 2.75 5.13
CA ASP A 21 -14.47 2.02 5.73
C ASP A 21 -15.68 2.93 5.92
N LYS A 22 -15.48 4.16 6.40
CA LYS A 22 -16.55 5.17 6.52
C LYS A 22 -17.24 5.45 5.19
N LEU A 23 -16.47 5.48 4.10
CA LEU A 23 -16.95 5.69 2.74
C LEU A 23 -17.46 4.42 2.05
N GLY A 24 -17.24 3.24 2.66
CA GLY A 24 -17.59 1.94 2.06
C GLY A 24 -16.76 1.60 0.84
N ILE A 25 -15.50 2.03 0.81
CA ILE A 25 -14.56 1.81 -0.28
C ILE A 25 -13.60 0.68 0.14
N PRO A 26 -13.52 -0.45 -0.58
CA PRO A 26 -12.49 -1.45 -0.37
C PRO A 26 -11.12 -0.88 -0.75
N GLY A 27 -10.13 -0.99 0.13
CA GLY A 27 -8.77 -0.53 -0.17
C GLY A 27 -7.68 -1.20 0.67
N GLN A 28 -8.06 -2.02 1.66
CA GLN A 28 -7.13 -2.71 2.55
C GLN A 28 -6.59 -3.99 1.89
N LEU A 29 -5.29 -4.05 1.65
CA LEU A 29 -4.65 -5.21 1.01
C LEU A 29 -4.37 -6.31 2.04
N LEU A 30 -5.26 -7.29 2.10
CA LEU A 30 -5.17 -8.40 3.06
C LEU A 30 -3.91 -9.25 2.79
N ASN A 31 -3.22 -9.62 3.89
CA ASN A 31 -2.01 -10.47 3.88
C ASN A 31 -0.78 -9.86 3.18
N ILE A 32 -0.81 -8.59 2.82
CA ILE A 32 0.38 -7.87 2.33
C ILE A 32 1.06 -7.19 3.52
N LYS A 33 2.29 -7.60 3.84
CA LYS A 33 3.01 -7.15 5.04
C LYS A 33 4.38 -6.57 4.67
N PRO A 34 4.90 -5.60 5.47
CA PRO A 34 6.25 -5.08 5.28
C PRO A 34 7.30 -6.15 5.56
N LEU A 35 8.44 -6.09 4.86
CA LEU A 35 9.58 -6.97 5.13
C LEU A 35 10.24 -6.67 6.47
N THR A 36 10.21 -5.43 6.89
CA THR A 36 10.78 -4.94 8.14
C THR A 36 9.99 -3.72 8.64
N HIS A 37 10.36 -3.19 9.79
CA HIS A 37 9.77 -1.96 10.30
C HIS A 37 10.31 -0.74 9.54
N TYR A 38 9.43 0.02 8.90
CA TYR A 38 9.73 1.29 8.26
C TYR A 38 9.31 2.45 9.16
N LYS A 39 10.18 3.45 9.33
CA LYS A 39 9.97 4.55 10.29
C LYS A 39 8.84 5.50 9.94
N THR A 40 8.56 5.64 8.66
CA THR A 40 7.55 6.56 8.12
C THR A 40 6.69 5.83 7.10
N PRO A 41 5.42 6.21 6.96
CA PRO A 41 4.59 5.69 5.88
C PRO A 41 5.22 5.98 4.52
N THR A 42 5.15 5.01 3.62
CA THR A 42 5.48 5.18 2.21
C THR A 42 4.21 5.54 1.46
N VAL A 43 4.27 6.61 0.67
CA VAL A 43 3.12 7.10 -0.11
C VAL A 43 3.55 7.34 -1.55
N GLY A 44 2.76 6.85 -2.50
CA GLY A 44 3.01 7.09 -3.91
C GLY A 44 1.88 6.62 -4.82
N PRO A 45 1.84 7.14 -6.07
CA PRO A 45 0.93 6.63 -7.07
C PRO A 45 1.29 5.20 -7.48
N ALA A 46 0.29 4.34 -7.65
CA ALA A 46 0.48 2.97 -8.07
C ALA A 46 0.97 2.89 -9.54
N PHE A 47 2.08 2.20 -9.75
CA PHE A 47 2.46 1.67 -11.06
C PHE A 47 2.09 0.18 -11.05
N THR A 48 1.02 -0.18 -11.74
CA THR A 48 0.46 -1.52 -11.68
C THR A 48 1.11 -2.46 -12.69
N VAL A 49 1.37 -3.70 -12.25
CA VAL A 49 1.97 -4.77 -13.07
C VAL A 49 1.21 -6.06 -12.83
N ARG A 50 0.76 -6.70 -13.88
CA ARG A 50 0.08 -8.00 -13.83
C ARG A 50 0.97 -9.09 -14.40
N TYR A 51 1.18 -10.15 -13.61
CA TYR A 51 1.86 -11.36 -14.02
C TYR A 51 0.87 -12.47 -14.39
N VAL A 52 1.31 -13.36 -15.24
CA VAL A 52 0.61 -14.60 -15.63
C VAL A 52 1.61 -15.75 -15.71
N PRO A 53 1.16 -17.01 -15.75
CA PRO A 53 2.04 -18.13 -16.05
C PRO A 53 2.83 -17.89 -17.34
N ALA A 54 4.10 -18.31 -17.33
CA ALA A 54 4.98 -18.16 -18.49
C ALA A 54 4.46 -18.93 -19.71
N SER A 55 4.61 -18.33 -20.89
CA SER A 55 4.37 -18.98 -22.18
C SER A 55 5.56 -19.82 -22.62
N ASP A 56 5.44 -20.50 -23.76
CA ASP A 56 6.54 -21.16 -24.46
C ASP A 56 6.66 -20.57 -25.88
N PRO A 57 7.74 -19.83 -26.19
CA PRO A 57 8.85 -19.41 -25.31
C PRO A 57 8.40 -18.41 -24.23
N PRO A 58 9.09 -18.35 -23.07
CA PRO A 58 8.70 -17.46 -21.97
C PRO A 58 8.97 -16.00 -22.31
N GLY A 59 8.07 -15.12 -21.82
CA GLY A 59 8.21 -13.67 -21.90
C GLY A 59 9.16 -13.10 -20.82
N THR A 60 9.22 -11.76 -20.74
CA THR A 60 10.08 -11.05 -19.78
C THR A 60 9.45 -11.05 -18.37
N VAL A 61 10.30 -10.89 -17.36
CA VAL A 61 9.89 -10.90 -15.97
C VAL A 61 9.97 -9.49 -15.34
N ASN A 62 10.93 -8.63 -15.77
CA ASN A 62 11.30 -7.45 -14.97
C ASN A 62 11.52 -6.15 -15.76
N ASP A 63 11.44 -6.14 -17.06
CA ASP A 63 11.89 -5.01 -17.91
C ASP A 63 11.02 -3.73 -17.75
N PHE A 64 9.86 -3.83 -17.10
CA PHE A 64 8.96 -2.69 -16.85
C PHE A 64 9.53 -1.60 -15.93
N LEU A 65 10.61 -1.88 -15.18
CA LEU A 65 11.17 -0.91 -14.23
C LEU A 65 11.71 0.36 -14.90
N ASP A 66 12.05 0.29 -16.17
CA ASP A 66 12.47 1.48 -16.93
C ASP A 66 11.35 2.51 -17.12
N ASP A 67 10.11 2.08 -17.07
CA ASP A 67 8.91 2.92 -17.24
C ASP A 67 8.39 3.50 -15.92
N VAL A 68 8.93 3.07 -14.77
CA VAL A 68 8.46 3.52 -13.45
C VAL A 68 9.05 4.89 -13.11
N ALA A 69 8.19 5.84 -12.77
CA ALA A 69 8.62 7.18 -12.38
C ALA A 69 9.11 7.23 -10.93
N ALA A 70 10.01 8.16 -10.64
CA ALA A 70 10.43 8.44 -9.27
C ALA A 70 9.24 8.85 -8.39
N GLY A 71 9.15 8.25 -7.20
CA GLY A 71 8.05 8.44 -6.25
C GLY A 71 6.83 7.55 -6.50
N ASP A 72 6.82 6.74 -7.55
CA ASP A 72 5.77 5.74 -7.76
C ASP A 72 5.97 4.55 -6.82
N VAL A 73 4.87 3.87 -6.51
CA VAL A 73 4.85 2.57 -5.82
C VAL A 73 4.52 1.50 -6.85
N VAL A 74 5.41 0.54 -7.05
CA VAL A 74 5.15 -0.60 -7.93
C VAL A 74 4.16 -1.53 -7.24
N VAL A 75 3.03 -1.83 -7.88
CA VAL A 75 2.00 -2.76 -7.38
C VAL A 75 1.90 -3.96 -8.30
N ILE A 76 2.39 -5.09 -7.83
CA ILE A 76 2.49 -6.34 -8.59
C ILE A 76 1.37 -7.30 -8.18
N ASP A 77 0.58 -7.71 -9.15
CA ASP A 77 -0.33 -8.84 -9.03
C ASP A 77 0.30 -10.09 -9.65
N ASN A 78 0.66 -11.05 -8.79
CA ASN A 78 1.12 -12.38 -9.16
C ASN A 78 0.15 -13.47 -8.65
N ASP A 79 -1.15 -13.13 -8.63
CA ASP A 79 -2.23 -14.04 -8.22
C ASP A 79 -2.04 -14.67 -6.81
N GLY A 80 -1.43 -13.94 -5.90
CA GLY A 80 -1.11 -14.42 -4.55
C GLY A 80 -0.09 -15.56 -4.50
N ARG A 81 0.58 -15.91 -5.59
CA ARG A 81 1.52 -17.03 -5.66
C ARG A 81 2.73 -16.80 -4.77
N THR A 82 3.03 -17.78 -3.93
CA THR A 82 4.19 -17.77 -3.04
C THR A 82 5.20 -18.88 -3.36
N ASP A 83 4.95 -19.67 -4.42
CA ASP A 83 5.83 -20.74 -4.88
C ASP A 83 6.95 -20.29 -5.82
N CYS A 84 6.90 -19.05 -6.28
CA CYS A 84 7.95 -18.36 -7.05
C CYS A 84 7.90 -16.86 -6.80
N THR A 85 9.01 -16.16 -7.14
CA THR A 85 9.19 -14.75 -6.80
C THR A 85 9.23 -13.86 -8.02
N VAL A 86 8.72 -12.65 -7.88
CA VAL A 86 8.67 -11.62 -8.93
C VAL A 86 9.56 -10.42 -8.63
N TRP A 87 10.33 -10.48 -7.52
CA TRP A 87 11.21 -9.40 -7.08
C TRP A 87 12.44 -9.94 -6.37
N GLY A 88 13.61 -9.36 -6.64
CA GLY A 88 14.89 -9.70 -6.02
C GLY A 88 15.80 -8.50 -5.85
N ASP A 89 17.08 -8.75 -5.54
CA ASP A 89 18.09 -7.74 -5.18
C ASP A 89 18.44 -6.76 -6.31
N ILE A 90 18.56 -7.24 -7.53
CA ILE A 90 18.87 -6.40 -8.71
C ILE A 90 17.74 -5.38 -8.92
N MET A 91 16.48 -5.82 -8.83
CA MET A 91 15.32 -4.94 -8.95
C MET A 91 15.26 -3.93 -7.81
N THR A 92 15.54 -4.38 -6.57
CA THR A 92 15.63 -3.53 -5.39
C THR A 92 16.64 -2.41 -5.59
N GLN A 93 17.86 -2.76 -5.99
CA GLN A 93 18.92 -1.78 -6.23
C GLN A 93 18.53 -0.79 -7.34
N TYR A 94 18.01 -1.28 -8.45
CA TYR A 94 17.64 -0.45 -9.58
C TYR A 94 16.48 0.50 -9.24
N ALA A 95 15.45 -0.02 -8.59
CA ALA A 95 14.31 0.78 -8.13
C ALA A 95 14.73 1.87 -7.14
N GLY A 96 15.62 1.55 -6.19
CA GLY A 96 16.18 2.52 -5.26
C GLY A 96 16.94 3.64 -5.96
N LEU A 97 17.81 3.32 -6.93
CA LEU A 97 18.54 4.30 -7.73
C LEU A 97 17.62 5.19 -8.57
N ARG A 98 16.50 4.65 -9.04
CA ARG A 98 15.47 5.40 -9.78
C ARG A 98 14.56 6.24 -8.90
N GLY A 99 14.65 6.11 -7.56
CA GLY A 99 13.80 6.82 -6.62
C GLY A 99 12.36 6.31 -6.58
N VAL A 100 12.15 5.03 -6.93
CA VAL A 100 10.86 4.34 -6.72
C VAL A 100 10.58 4.27 -5.23
N ALA A 101 9.36 4.64 -4.81
CA ALA A 101 9.04 4.81 -3.39
C ALA A 101 8.95 3.49 -2.63
N ALA A 102 8.38 2.46 -3.25
CA ALA A 102 8.22 1.13 -2.67
C ALA A 102 7.79 0.09 -3.71
N THR A 103 7.75 -1.18 -3.28
CA THR A 103 7.13 -2.26 -4.04
C THR A 103 6.12 -3.03 -3.18
N VAL A 104 4.93 -3.22 -3.71
CA VAL A 104 3.83 -4.02 -3.14
C VAL A 104 3.61 -5.24 -4.01
N ILE A 105 3.61 -6.44 -3.41
CA ILE A 105 3.59 -7.71 -4.16
C ILE A 105 2.49 -8.63 -3.65
N HIS A 106 1.47 -8.85 -4.45
CA HIS A 106 0.52 -9.94 -4.25
C HIS A 106 1.15 -11.26 -4.71
N GLY A 107 2.08 -11.73 -3.89
CA GLY A 107 2.94 -12.85 -4.16
C GLY A 107 4.18 -12.83 -3.27
N ALA A 108 5.29 -13.42 -3.73
CA ALA A 108 6.53 -13.51 -2.97
C ALA A 108 7.69 -12.72 -3.58
N CYS A 109 8.59 -12.26 -2.72
CA CYS A 109 9.90 -11.70 -3.07
C CYS A 109 11.04 -12.59 -2.54
N ARG A 110 12.28 -12.32 -2.98
CA ARG A 110 13.52 -12.94 -2.48
C ARG A 110 14.60 -11.88 -2.21
N ASP A 111 15.75 -12.33 -1.77
CA ASP A 111 16.92 -11.48 -1.48
C ASP A 111 16.60 -10.36 -0.48
N VAL A 112 15.77 -10.71 0.53
CA VAL A 112 15.15 -9.74 1.45
C VAL A 112 16.16 -9.00 2.31
N ASP A 113 17.30 -9.65 2.66
CA ASP A 113 18.35 -9.04 3.46
C ASP A 113 18.98 -7.84 2.75
N ARG A 114 19.07 -7.89 1.42
CA ARG A 114 19.53 -6.78 0.61
C ARG A 114 18.54 -5.61 0.65
N ALA A 115 17.27 -5.87 0.47
CA ALA A 115 16.23 -4.84 0.54
C ALA A 115 16.17 -4.15 1.91
N ILE A 116 16.31 -4.94 2.98
CA ILE A 116 16.36 -4.43 4.36
C ILE A 116 17.60 -3.57 4.58
N SER A 117 18.77 -4.02 4.14
CA SER A 117 20.04 -3.29 4.25
C SER A 117 20.04 -1.98 3.49
N ASP A 118 19.46 -1.97 2.30
CA ASP A 118 19.34 -0.77 1.46
C ASP A 118 18.21 0.18 1.92
N GLY A 119 17.40 -0.26 2.89
CA GLY A 119 16.24 0.49 3.39
C GLY A 119 15.12 0.65 2.35
N TYR A 120 15.09 -0.18 1.31
CA TYR A 120 14.07 -0.11 0.27
C TYR A 120 12.76 -0.78 0.72
N PRO A 121 11.62 -0.04 0.72
CA PRO A 121 10.38 -0.57 1.23
C PRO A 121 9.76 -1.62 0.30
N ILE A 122 9.58 -2.84 0.83
CA ILE A 122 8.86 -3.92 0.16
C ILE A 122 7.75 -4.44 1.09
N PHE A 123 6.57 -4.61 0.52
CA PHE A 123 5.39 -5.20 1.14
C PHE A 123 4.95 -6.40 0.30
N SER A 124 4.85 -7.57 0.91
CA SER A 124 4.56 -8.80 0.16
C SER A 124 3.71 -9.79 0.94
N ALA A 125 3.06 -10.71 0.22
CA ALA A 125 2.35 -11.82 0.83
C ALA A 125 3.31 -12.89 1.39
N GLY A 126 4.55 -12.95 0.88
CA GLY A 126 5.51 -13.94 1.35
C GLY A 126 6.95 -13.70 0.86
N ARG A 127 7.83 -14.57 1.38
CA ARG A 127 9.26 -14.64 1.00
C ARG A 127 9.54 -16.05 0.53
N TYR A 128 10.27 -16.19 -0.58
CA TYR A 128 10.66 -17.48 -1.10
C TYR A 128 11.92 -17.34 -1.95
N MET A 129 12.71 -18.40 -2.14
CA MET A 129 13.98 -18.30 -2.86
C MET A 129 13.87 -18.61 -4.37
N ARG A 130 12.82 -19.29 -4.81
CA ARG A 130 12.71 -19.75 -6.20
C ARG A 130 12.37 -18.60 -7.14
N THR A 131 13.16 -18.42 -8.19
CA THR A 131 12.93 -17.42 -9.22
C THR A 131 11.59 -17.61 -9.96
N GLY A 132 10.96 -16.52 -10.38
CA GLY A 132 9.81 -16.53 -11.28
C GLY A 132 10.16 -16.80 -12.74
N LYS A 133 11.45 -16.69 -13.14
CA LYS A 133 11.90 -16.99 -14.49
C LYS A 133 11.39 -18.36 -14.94
N ASP A 134 10.86 -18.43 -16.15
CA ASP A 134 10.24 -19.61 -16.77
C ASP A 134 8.99 -20.14 -16.04
N ARG A 135 8.45 -19.38 -15.06
CA ARG A 135 7.22 -19.74 -14.31
C ARG A 135 6.13 -18.71 -14.45
N VAL A 136 6.54 -17.44 -14.47
CA VAL A 136 5.66 -16.30 -14.64
C VAL A 136 6.30 -15.30 -15.60
N GLN A 137 5.47 -14.46 -16.20
CA GLN A 137 5.89 -13.36 -17.08
C GLN A 137 4.98 -12.17 -16.90
N VAL A 138 5.47 -10.98 -17.23
CA VAL A 138 4.65 -9.77 -17.28
C VAL A 138 3.64 -9.89 -18.42
N ALA A 139 2.38 -9.74 -18.11
CA ALA A 139 1.30 -9.71 -19.10
C ALA A 139 0.89 -8.28 -19.46
N GLU A 140 0.95 -7.37 -18.48
CA GLU A 140 0.45 -6.01 -18.66
C GLU A 140 1.07 -5.07 -17.62
N THR A 141 1.34 -3.83 -18.01
CA THR A 141 1.71 -2.71 -17.14
C THR A 141 0.71 -1.57 -17.31
N GLY A 142 0.46 -0.82 -16.23
CA GLY A 142 -0.46 0.32 -16.25
C GLY A 142 -1.96 -0.04 -16.35
N GLY A 143 -2.28 -1.33 -16.41
CA GLY A 143 -3.65 -1.83 -16.40
C GLY A 143 -4.24 -1.93 -14.99
N VAL A 144 -5.45 -2.48 -14.90
CA VAL A 144 -6.12 -2.77 -13.63
C VAL A 144 -5.63 -4.11 -13.10
N VAL A 145 -5.32 -4.16 -11.80
CA VAL A 145 -4.93 -5.39 -11.11
C VAL A 145 -5.86 -5.69 -9.93
N GLY A 146 -5.89 -6.95 -9.50
CA GLY A 146 -6.65 -7.42 -8.35
C GLY A 146 -5.73 -7.91 -7.24
N ILE A 147 -5.68 -7.20 -6.11
CA ILE A 147 -4.93 -7.65 -4.94
C ILE A 147 -5.92 -8.22 -3.92
N GLY A 148 -6.10 -9.54 -3.95
CA GLY A 148 -7.22 -10.16 -3.22
C GLY A 148 -8.56 -9.63 -3.74
N ASN A 149 -9.38 -9.03 -2.86
CA ASN A 149 -10.67 -8.43 -3.25
C ASN A 149 -10.56 -6.94 -3.57
N VAL A 150 -9.37 -6.35 -3.59
CA VAL A 150 -9.20 -4.92 -3.85
C VAL A 150 -8.81 -4.70 -5.30
N ARG A 151 -9.62 -3.90 -6.00
CA ARG A 151 -9.32 -3.39 -7.33
C ARG A 151 -8.31 -2.25 -7.19
N VAL A 152 -7.20 -2.31 -7.92
CA VAL A 152 -6.17 -1.27 -7.99
C VAL A 152 -6.02 -0.81 -9.42
N GLU A 153 -6.20 0.48 -9.65
CA GLU A 153 -5.97 1.11 -10.94
C GLU A 153 -4.61 1.80 -10.96
N HIS A 154 -4.04 1.90 -12.15
CA HIS A 154 -2.84 2.70 -12.36
C HIS A 154 -3.07 4.15 -11.90
N ARG A 155 -2.13 4.67 -11.09
CA ARG A 155 -2.16 6.00 -10.44
C ARG A 155 -3.11 6.14 -9.25
N ASP A 156 -3.73 5.07 -8.75
CA ASP A 156 -4.32 5.09 -7.41
C ASP A 156 -3.25 5.40 -6.36
N ILE A 157 -3.62 5.99 -5.23
CA ILE A 157 -2.65 6.35 -4.20
C ILE A 157 -2.48 5.17 -3.23
N VAL A 158 -1.25 4.70 -3.11
CA VAL A 158 -0.85 3.70 -2.12
C VAL A 158 -0.34 4.38 -0.87
N VAL A 159 -0.81 3.94 0.30
CA VAL A 159 -0.27 4.30 1.63
C VAL A 159 0.12 3.00 2.32
N ALA A 160 1.38 2.89 2.74
CA ALA A 160 1.93 1.65 3.27
C ALA A 160 2.87 1.92 4.45
N ASP A 161 2.70 1.15 5.54
CA ASP A 161 3.49 1.28 6.76
C ASP A 161 3.62 -0.06 7.52
N GLY A 162 3.89 0.01 8.83
CA GLY A 162 4.07 -1.18 9.68
C GLY A 162 2.84 -2.08 9.78
N ASP A 163 1.64 -1.55 9.61
CA ASP A 163 0.39 -2.31 9.70
C ASP A 163 0.05 -3.02 8.38
N GLY A 164 0.45 -2.44 7.25
CA GLY A 164 0.23 -3.02 5.93
C GLY A 164 0.09 -1.98 4.83
N VAL A 165 -0.79 -2.26 3.88
CA VAL A 165 -0.98 -1.44 2.68
C VAL A 165 -2.45 -1.14 2.47
N VAL A 166 -2.76 0.12 2.19
CA VAL A 166 -4.08 0.56 1.73
C VAL A 166 -3.95 1.30 0.40
N VAL A 167 -4.99 1.19 -0.42
CA VAL A 167 -5.06 1.84 -1.72
C VAL A 167 -6.28 2.76 -1.75
N VAL A 168 -6.04 4.01 -2.12
CA VAL A 168 -7.07 5.04 -2.26
C VAL A 168 -7.33 5.27 -3.74
N PRO A 169 -8.56 5.05 -4.24
CA PRO A 169 -8.89 5.33 -5.62
C PRO A 169 -8.59 6.79 -5.97
N ARG A 170 -7.91 7.04 -7.09
CA ARG A 170 -7.45 8.39 -7.51
C ARG A 170 -8.55 9.44 -7.57
N GLY A 171 -9.78 9.03 -7.90
CA GLY A 171 -10.94 9.92 -7.93
C GLY A 171 -11.52 10.27 -6.56
N ARG A 172 -11.06 9.63 -5.47
CA ARG A 172 -11.57 9.80 -4.09
C ARG A 172 -10.52 10.34 -3.12
N VAL A 173 -9.33 10.72 -3.61
CA VAL A 173 -8.17 11.10 -2.80
C VAL A 173 -8.49 12.23 -1.82
N TYR A 174 -9.11 13.31 -2.27
CA TYR A 174 -9.41 14.45 -1.41
C TYR A 174 -10.41 14.12 -0.30
N GLU A 175 -11.44 13.37 -0.62
CA GLU A 175 -12.47 12.97 0.33
C GLU A 175 -11.91 12.03 1.41
N VAL A 176 -11.13 11.02 1.01
CA VAL A 176 -10.46 10.11 1.94
C VAL A 176 -9.48 10.86 2.82
N LEU A 177 -8.69 11.77 2.24
CA LEU A 177 -7.70 12.57 2.95
C LEU A 177 -8.34 13.45 4.04
N GLU A 178 -9.42 14.13 3.72
CA GLU A 178 -10.16 14.98 4.68
C GLU A 178 -10.64 14.18 5.88
N ILE A 179 -11.25 13.01 5.63
CA ILE A 179 -11.75 12.14 6.69
C ILE A 179 -10.59 11.57 7.52
N ALA A 180 -9.53 11.07 6.87
CA ALA A 180 -8.38 10.49 7.55
C ALA A 180 -7.66 11.50 8.45
N ARG A 181 -7.52 12.76 8.01
CA ARG A 181 -7.00 13.85 8.85
C ARG A 181 -7.86 14.11 10.08
N GLY A 182 -9.15 14.20 9.90
CA GLY A 182 -10.08 14.41 11.03
C GLY A 182 -10.03 13.27 12.06
N ILE A 183 -9.81 12.03 11.60
CA ILE A 183 -9.60 10.87 12.47
C ILE A 183 -8.28 11.02 13.24
N GLU A 184 -7.16 11.27 12.55
CA GLU A 184 -5.84 11.41 13.17
C GLU A 184 -5.79 12.57 14.19
N GLU A 185 -6.39 13.73 13.86
CA GLU A 185 -6.50 14.85 14.77
C GLU A 185 -7.31 14.51 16.03
N SER A 186 -8.39 13.76 15.87
CA SER A 186 -9.23 13.33 16.98
C SER A 186 -8.50 12.34 17.89
N GLU A 187 -7.78 11.40 17.29
CA GLU A 187 -6.95 10.44 18.04
C GLU A 187 -5.78 11.13 18.75
N GLN A 188 -5.16 12.12 18.12
CA GLN A 188 -4.10 12.89 18.74
C GLN A 188 -4.61 13.64 19.97
N ARG A 189 -5.79 14.24 19.91
CA ARG A 189 -6.42 14.89 21.09
C ARG A 189 -6.71 13.89 22.20
N ILE A 190 -7.15 12.67 21.87
CA ILE A 190 -7.34 11.61 22.88
C ILE A 190 -6.00 11.28 23.56
N ARG A 191 -4.93 11.08 22.78
CA ARG A 191 -3.59 10.79 23.30
C ARG A 191 -3.11 11.89 24.26
N GLU A 192 -3.30 13.15 23.91
CA GLU A 192 -2.94 14.31 24.74
C GLU A 192 -3.73 14.33 26.05
N MET A 193 -5.06 14.17 26.01
CA MET A 193 -5.89 14.10 27.21
C MET A 193 -5.51 12.94 28.15
N ILE A 194 -5.15 11.78 27.59
CA ILE A 194 -4.68 10.63 28.38
C ILE A 194 -3.38 10.96 29.11
N VAL A 195 -2.43 11.64 28.45
CA VAL A 195 -1.17 12.08 29.06
C VAL A 195 -1.44 13.08 30.21
N GLU A 196 -2.47 13.91 30.09
CA GLU A 196 -2.92 14.83 31.13
C GLU A 196 -3.69 14.15 32.28
N GLY A 197 -3.89 12.83 32.22
CA GLY A 197 -4.55 12.05 33.25
C GLY A 197 -6.06 11.89 33.09
N VAL A 198 -6.63 12.30 31.96
CA VAL A 198 -8.05 12.08 31.64
C VAL A 198 -8.26 10.58 31.35
N SER A 199 -9.35 10.02 31.86
CA SER A 199 -9.68 8.62 31.58
C SER A 199 -9.96 8.39 30.09
N LEU A 200 -9.65 7.18 29.58
CA LEU A 200 -9.89 6.83 28.19
C LEU A 200 -11.37 7.00 27.78
N ALA A 201 -12.29 6.63 28.67
CA ALA A 201 -13.72 6.75 28.40
C ALA A 201 -14.15 8.22 28.23
N GLU A 202 -13.66 9.09 29.11
CA GLU A 202 -13.94 10.53 29.06
C GLU A 202 -13.30 11.20 27.83
N ALA A 203 -12.04 10.89 27.55
CA ALA A 203 -11.33 11.41 26.38
C ALA A 203 -12.04 11.05 25.08
N ARG A 204 -12.46 9.79 24.93
CA ARG A 204 -13.25 9.32 23.78
C ARG A 204 -14.61 9.99 23.66
N ALA A 205 -15.30 10.22 24.80
CA ALA A 205 -16.57 10.90 24.79
C ALA A 205 -16.43 12.35 24.32
N LYS A 206 -15.39 13.07 24.73
CA LYS A 206 -15.13 14.48 24.36
C LYS A 206 -14.95 14.70 22.87
N VAL A 207 -14.39 13.72 22.12
CA VAL A 207 -14.18 13.81 20.67
C VAL A 207 -15.23 13.03 19.88
N ASN A 208 -16.25 12.47 20.52
CA ASN A 208 -17.27 11.64 19.89
C ASN A 208 -16.68 10.47 19.07
N TYR A 209 -15.63 9.82 19.64
CA TYR A 209 -14.80 8.83 18.95
C TYR A 209 -15.58 7.72 18.25
N HIS A 210 -16.65 7.21 18.90
CA HIS A 210 -17.44 6.11 18.36
C HIS A 210 -18.23 6.44 17.07
N SER A 211 -18.33 7.71 16.69
CA SER A 211 -18.97 8.15 15.46
C SER A 211 -17.99 8.35 14.29
N LEU A 212 -16.68 8.45 14.59
CA LEU A 212 -15.65 8.80 13.59
C LEU A 212 -15.56 7.77 12.45
N GLN A 213 -15.70 6.49 12.77
CA GLN A 213 -15.53 5.37 11.83
C GLN A 213 -16.85 4.79 11.31
N ARG A 214 -18.00 5.25 11.81
CA ARG A 214 -19.30 4.71 11.39
C ARG A 214 -19.68 5.19 10.01
N ARG A 215 -20.09 4.24 9.15
CA ARG A 215 -20.73 4.56 7.87
C ARG A 215 -21.94 5.47 8.13
N GLU A 216 -22.02 6.56 7.40
CA GLU A 216 -23.27 7.30 7.32
C GLU A 216 -24.32 6.40 6.67
N LYS A 217 -25.42 6.12 7.40
CA LYS A 217 -26.54 5.39 6.80
C LYS A 217 -27.02 6.24 5.61
N LYS A 218 -26.97 5.68 4.39
CA LYS A 218 -27.67 6.28 3.25
C LYS A 218 -29.11 6.51 3.73
N LYS A 219 -29.55 7.78 3.74
CA LYS A 219 -30.97 8.06 3.85
C LYS A 219 -31.58 7.46 2.59
N ASP A 220 -32.39 6.40 2.76
CA ASP A 220 -33.23 5.87 1.70
C ASP A 220 -34.12 7.05 1.23
N ILE A 221 -33.93 7.42 -0.06
CA ILE A 221 -34.75 8.41 -0.77
C ILE A 221 -35.92 7.68 -1.38
#